data_aaa3a4e5de47e47713d407b3a5bc0802
#
_entry.id   aaa3a4e5de47e47713d407b3a5bc0802
#
_cell.length_a   1.000
_cell.length_b   1.000
_cell.length_c   1.000
_cell.angle_alpha   90.00
_cell.angle_beta   90.00
_cell.angle_gamma   90.00
#
_symmetry.space_group_name_H-M   'P 1'
#
loop_
_entity.id
_entity.type
_entity.pdbx_description
1 polymer ?
#
loop_
_entity_poly.entity_id
_entity_poly.type
_entity_poly.pdbx_seq_one_letter_code
_entity_poly.pdbx_strand_id
1 'polypeptide(L)'
;MDTFFTYYFIIVGVFFVLSLIHEGIKLLVRDQDDWQFELANDVLNWCLELYPLRKQKPQLTLVDGESTLAGEYNFYTNTIFIYRVNNVLRHDLVKTLSHEYFHYYLINSESKNTLYQKQLDHYGYDSHPQEILCNAMGETLAKLYLKKN
;
A
#
# COMPACT_ATOMS: atom_id res chain seq x y z
N MET A 1 -24.01 -28.91 -45.48
CA MET A 1 -22.93 -28.54 -44.55
C MET A 1 -23.57 -28.41 -43.19
N ASP A 2 -23.21 -29.32 -42.28
CA ASP A 2 -24.04 -29.66 -41.12
C ASP A 2 -24.09 -28.54 -40.08
N THR A 3 -25.30 -28.20 -39.65
CA THR A 3 -25.59 -27.24 -38.59
C THR A 3 -24.72 -27.48 -37.33
N PHE A 4 -24.31 -28.72 -37.09
CA PHE A 4 -23.43 -29.14 -36.00
C PHE A 4 -22.04 -28.48 -36.12
N PHE A 5 -21.40 -28.44 -37.28
CA PHE A 5 -20.12 -27.79 -37.47
C PHE A 5 -20.19 -26.27 -37.26
N THR A 6 -21.30 -25.66 -37.69
CA THR A 6 -21.50 -24.21 -37.50
C THR A 6 -21.58 -23.85 -35.98
N TYR A 7 -22.34 -24.60 -35.17
CA TYR A 7 -22.40 -24.38 -33.75
C TYR A 7 -21.06 -24.64 -33.02
N TYR A 8 -20.32 -25.66 -33.46
CA TYR A 8 -19.00 -25.95 -32.91
C TYR A 8 -18.03 -24.78 -33.09
N PHE A 9 -17.96 -24.21 -34.29
CA PHE A 9 -17.09 -23.04 -34.56
C PHE A 9 -17.53 -21.79 -33.81
N ILE A 10 -18.83 -21.56 -33.62
CA ILE A 10 -19.33 -20.46 -32.80
C ILE A 10 -18.89 -20.62 -31.35
N ILE A 11 -19.05 -21.80 -30.78
CA ILE A 11 -18.67 -22.07 -29.39
C ILE A 11 -17.16 -21.88 -29.18
N VAL A 12 -16.34 -22.44 -30.07
CA VAL A 12 -14.88 -22.29 -30.01
C VAL A 12 -14.46 -20.82 -30.14
N GLY A 13 -15.10 -20.08 -31.06
CA GLY A 13 -14.85 -18.64 -31.24
C GLY A 13 -15.19 -17.83 -29.99
N VAL A 14 -16.32 -18.12 -29.35
CA VAL A 14 -16.70 -17.45 -28.11
C VAL A 14 -15.70 -17.71 -26.97
N PHE A 15 -15.28 -18.97 -26.80
CA PHE A 15 -14.25 -19.29 -25.78
C PHE A 15 -12.92 -18.61 -26.05
N PHE A 16 -12.50 -18.51 -27.29
CA PHE A 16 -11.28 -17.82 -27.68
C PHE A 16 -11.34 -16.31 -27.37
N VAL A 17 -12.46 -15.66 -27.71
CA VAL A 17 -12.68 -14.23 -27.40
C VAL A 17 -12.69 -13.99 -25.88
N LEU A 18 -13.38 -14.83 -25.11
CA LEU A 18 -13.41 -14.73 -23.65
C LEU A 18 -12.01 -14.92 -23.02
N SER A 19 -11.21 -15.83 -23.58
CA SER A 19 -9.82 -16.02 -23.17
C SER A 19 -8.96 -14.79 -23.43
N LEU A 20 -9.09 -14.15 -24.59
CA LEU A 20 -8.37 -12.92 -24.93
C LEU A 20 -8.77 -11.74 -24.02
N ILE A 21 -10.08 -11.61 -23.72
CA ILE A 21 -10.57 -10.59 -22.78
C ILE A 21 -9.99 -10.84 -21.37
N HIS A 22 -9.99 -12.08 -20.91
CA HIS A 22 -9.44 -12.45 -19.61
C HIS A 22 -7.95 -12.14 -19.49
N GLU A 23 -7.13 -12.48 -20.51
CA GLU A 23 -5.70 -12.13 -20.52
C GLU A 23 -5.47 -10.62 -20.64
N GLY A 24 -6.29 -9.92 -21.42
CA GLY A 24 -6.26 -8.45 -21.48
C GLY A 24 -6.57 -7.79 -20.14
N ILE A 25 -7.55 -8.29 -19.40
CA ILE A 25 -7.87 -7.82 -18.05
C ILE A 25 -6.71 -8.09 -17.09
N LYS A 26 -6.11 -9.29 -17.12
CA LYS A 26 -4.94 -9.61 -16.30
C LYS A 26 -3.76 -8.68 -16.55
N LEU A 27 -3.47 -8.34 -17.82
CA LEU A 27 -2.40 -7.41 -18.17
C LEU A 27 -2.68 -6.01 -17.62
N LEU A 28 -3.92 -5.51 -17.77
CA LEU A 28 -4.32 -4.20 -17.22
C LEU A 28 -4.24 -4.14 -15.68
N VAL A 29 -4.65 -5.22 -15.00
CA VAL A 29 -4.55 -5.33 -13.54
C VAL A 29 -3.09 -5.38 -13.11
N ARG A 30 -2.25 -6.14 -13.81
CA ARG A 30 -0.81 -6.26 -13.52
C ARG A 30 -0.07 -4.92 -13.67
N ASP A 31 -0.37 -4.15 -14.72
CA ASP A 31 0.22 -2.80 -14.89
C ASP A 31 -0.21 -1.85 -13.75
N GLN A 32 -1.45 -1.99 -13.26
CA GLN A 32 -1.93 -1.20 -12.13
C GLN A 32 -1.26 -1.60 -10.81
N ASP A 33 -0.95 -2.88 -10.64
CA ASP A 33 -0.21 -3.38 -9.47
C ASP A 33 1.24 -2.89 -9.45
N ASP A 34 1.89 -2.86 -10.60
CA ASP A 34 3.28 -2.45 -10.74
C ASP A 34 3.49 -0.98 -10.33
N TRP A 35 2.61 -0.04 -10.71
CA TRP A 35 2.78 1.37 -10.36
C TRP A 35 2.67 1.65 -8.85
N GLN A 36 1.78 0.95 -8.14
CA GLN A 36 1.66 1.12 -6.70
C GLN A 36 2.92 0.62 -5.98
N PHE A 37 3.45 -0.53 -6.40
CA PHE A 37 4.66 -1.09 -5.82
C PHE A 37 5.88 -0.22 -6.11
N GLU A 38 6.06 0.25 -7.34
CA GLU A 38 7.13 1.16 -7.72
C GLU A 38 7.06 2.46 -6.92
N LEU A 39 5.90 3.12 -6.91
CA LEU A 39 5.71 4.34 -6.15
C LEU A 39 5.96 4.15 -4.66
N ALA A 40 5.47 3.06 -4.07
CA ALA A 40 5.65 2.80 -2.65
C ALA A 40 7.14 2.58 -2.30
N ASN A 41 7.90 1.87 -3.15
CA ASN A 41 9.34 1.71 -2.95
C ASN A 41 10.10 3.04 -3.08
N ASP A 42 9.75 3.86 -4.06
CA ASP A 42 10.38 5.18 -4.26
C ASP A 42 10.12 6.10 -3.07
N VAL A 43 8.87 6.15 -2.58
CA VAL A 43 8.51 6.93 -1.39
C VAL A 43 9.22 6.42 -0.14
N LEU A 44 9.29 5.10 0.06
CA LEU A 44 10.01 4.53 1.19
C LEU A 44 11.49 4.89 1.17
N ASN A 45 12.15 4.78 0.02
CA ASN A 45 13.54 5.16 -0.13
C ASN A 45 13.75 6.66 0.13
N TRP A 46 12.88 7.50 -0.41
CA TRP A 46 12.91 8.94 -0.17
C TRP A 46 12.72 9.31 1.30
N CYS A 47 11.80 8.64 2.03
CA CYS A 47 11.64 8.83 3.46
C CYS A 47 12.89 8.41 4.25
N LEU A 48 13.53 7.31 3.86
CA LEU A 48 14.78 6.84 4.47
C LEU A 48 15.95 7.80 4.24
N GLU A 49 15.98 8.51 3.11
CA GLU A 49 16.97 9.55 2.84
C GLU A 49 16.74 10.80 3.68
N LEU A 50 15.48 11.23 3.84
CA LEU A 50 15.13 12.41 4.62
C LEU A 50 15.28 12.21 6.13
N TYR A 51 14.90 11.03 6.63
CA TYR A 51 14.87 10.68 8.05
C TYR A 51 15.59 9.36 8.30
N PRO A 52 16.91 9.31 8.13
CA PRO A 52 17.66 8.06 8.27
C PRO A 52 17.66 7.54 9.70
N LEU A 53 17.50 6.23 9.86
CA LEU A 53 17.68 5.53 11.14
C LEU A 53 18.84 4.53 11.05
N ARG A 54 19.55 4.34 12.19
CA ARG A 54 20.58 3.31 12.33
C ARG A 54 19.99 1.94 12.69
N LYS A 55 18.89 1.56 12.03
CA LYS A 55 18.27 0.24 12.17
C LYS A 55 17.97 -0.33 10.78
N GLN A 56 17.66 -1.62 10.75
CA GLN A 56 17.33 -2.29 9.50
C GLN A 56 16.15 -1.59 8.79
N LYS A 57 16.28 -1.36 7.49
CA LYS A 57 15.20 -0.86 6.63
C LYS A 57 13.95 -1.73 6.83
N PRO A 58 12.75 -1.15 6.97
CA PRO A 58 11.53 -1.92 7.06
C PRO A 58 11.26 -2.67 5.75
N GLN A 59 10.65 -3.84 5.87
CA GLN A 59 10.08 -4.52 4.72
C GLN A 59 8.83 -3.78 4.28
N LEU A 60 8.56 -3.78 2.97
CA LEU A 60 7.35 -3.22 2.40
C LEU A 60 6.53 -4.34 1.78
N THR A 61 5.26 -4.41 2.14
CA THR A 61 4.31 -5.38 1.63
C THR A 61 3.04 -4.67 1.19
N LEU A 62 2.67 -4.82 -0.08
CA LEU A 62 1.36 -4.41 -0.57
C LEU A 62 0.38 -5.58 -0.40
N VAL A 63 -0.76 -5.28 0.20
CA VAL A 63 -1.78 -6.28 0.55
C VAL A 63 -3.02 -6.06 -0.30
N ASP A 64 -3.45 -7.13 -0.96
CA ASP A 64 -4.71 -7.19 -1.69
C ASP A 64 -5.85 -7.61 -0.76
N GLY A 65 -7.09 -7.21 -1.10
CA GLY A 65 -8.28 -7.56 -0.37
C GLY A 65 -8.87 -6.42 0.44
N GLU A 66 -10.05 -6.67 1.01
CA GLU A 66 -10.77 -5.69 1.81
C GLU A 66 -10.07 -5.43 3.14
N SER A 67 -9.97 -4.14 3.50
CA SER A 67 -9.43 -3.69 4.78
C SER A 67 -10.10 -2.38 5.19
N THR A 68 -10.23 -2.14 6.48
CA THR A 68 -10.63 -0.84 7.05
C THR A 68 -9.44 0.09 7.21
N LEU A 69 -8.20 -0.46 7.16
CA LEU A 69 -6.95 0.29 7.27
C LEU A 69 -6.42 0.66 5.89
N ALA A 70 -5.76 1.79 5.78
CA ALA A 70 -5.00 2.17 4.59
C ALA A 70 -3.57 1.62 4.64
N GLY A 71 -2.95 1.59 5.82
CA GLY A 71 -1.64 1.01 6.08
C GLY A 71 -1.50 0.56 7.52
N GLU A 72 -0.37 -0.08 7.82
CA GLU A 72 0.00 -0.52 9.16
C GLU A 72 1.52 -0.74 9.25
N TYR A 73 2.16 -0.22 10.28
CA TYR A 73 3.52 -0.61 10.64
C TYR A 73 3.52 -1.67 11.74
N ASN A 74 4.04 -2.85 11.45
CA ASN A 74 4.24 -3.90 12.45
C ASN A 74 5.66 -3.84 13.02
N PHE A 75 5.76 -3.47 14.29
CA PHE A 75 7.04 -3.33 15.00
C PHE A 75 7.81 -4.66 15.11
N TYR A 76 7.11 -5.76 15.36
CA TYR A 76 7.75 -7.06 15.62
C TYR A 76 8.35 -7.70 14.37
N THR A 77 7.68 -7.52 13.23
CA THR A 77 8.19 -8.02 11.93
C THR A 77 9.01 -6.98 11.19
N ASN A 78 9.05 -5.74 11.69
CA ASN A 78 9.65 -4.58 11.03
C ASN A 78 9.13 -4.41 9.59
N THR A 79 7.81 -4.48 9.42
CA THR A 79 7.14 -4.46 8.11
C THR A 79 6.12 -3.33 8.05
N ILE A 80 6.12 -2.58 6.94
CA ILE A 80 5.05 -1.66 6.56
C ILE A 80 4.13 -2.40 5.60
N PHE A 81 2.87 -2.52 5.96
CA PHE A 81 1.79 -3.04 5.12
C PHE A 81 1.02 -1.87 4.52
N ILE A 82 0.74 -1.93 3.22
CA ILE A 82 -0.09 -0.97 2.50
C ILE A 82 -1.24 -1.72 1.84
N TYR A 83 -2.46 -1.38 2.20
CA TYR A 83 -3.67 -2.01 1.68
C TYR A 83 -4.09 -1.31 0.39
N ARG A 84 -3.94 -1.99 -0.75
CA ARG A 84 -4.10 -1.42 -2.10
C ARG A 84 -5.47 -0.81 -2.33
N VAL A 85 -6.51 -1.45 -1.84
CA VAL A 85 -7.91 -1.02 -2.00
C VAL A 85 -8.19 0.38 -1.45
N ASN A 86 -7.46 0.78 -0.40
CA ASN A 86 -7.60 2.08 0.26
C ASN A 86 -6.56 3.12 -0.22
N ASN A 87 -5.71 2.76 -1.19
CA ASN A 87 -4.63 3.59 -1.73
C ASN A 87 -4.67 3.67 -3.26
N VAL A 88 -5.87 3.90 -3.81
CA VAL A 88 -6.11 3.93 -5.26
C VAL A 88 -5.59 5.20 -5.94
N LEU A 89 -5.37 6.28 -5.19
CA LEU A 89 -4.79 7.51 -5.69
C LEU A 89 -3.32 7.62 -5.27
N ARG A 90 -2.50 8.21 -6.14
CA ARG A 90 -1.07 8.45 -5.84
C ARG A 90 -0.87 9.23 -4.53
N HIS A 91 -1.70 10.24 -4.30
CA HIS A 91 -1.64 11.04 -3.07
C HIS A 91 -1.89 10.18 -1.82
N ASP A 92 -2.90 9.33 -1.85
CA ASP A 92 -3.28 8.49 -0.71
C ASP A 92 -2.17 7.49 -0.39
N LEU A 93 -1.59 6.86 -1.42
CA LEU A 93 -0.47 5.94 -1.26
C LEU A 93 0.75 6.62 -0.62
N VAL A 94 1.14 7.80 -1.13
CA VAL A 94 2.28 8.56 -0.59
C VAL A 94 2.01 9.00 0.85
N LYS A 95 0.81 9.49 1.14
CA LYS A 95 0.39 9.90 2.48
C LYS A 95 0.42 8.73 3.46
N THR A 96 -0.21 7.61 3.10
CA THR A 96 -0.27 6.42 3.94
C THR A 96 1.13 5.87 4.21
N LEU A 97 1.95 5.68 3.18
CA LEU A 97 3.30 5.15 3.37
C LEU A 97 4.17 6.08 4.22
N SER A 98 4.05 7.38 4.04
CA SER A 98 4.77 8.35 4.86
C SER A 98 4.31 8.32 6.32
N HIS A 99 3.01 8.14 6.58
CA HIS A 99 2.45 7.95 7.92
C HIS A 99 3.05 6.70 8.59
N GLU A 100 3.02 5.55 7.92
CA GLU A 100 3.55 4.29 8.44
C GLU A 100 5.07 4.32 8.61
N TYR A 101 5.77 5.05 7.73
CA TYR A 101 7.19 5.31 7.91
C TYR A 101 7.49 6.08 9.21
N PHE A 102 6.62 7.03 9.61
CA PHE A 102 6.80 7.74 10.87
C PHE A 102 6.54 6.85 12.08
N HIS A 103 5.64 5.88 12.03
CA HIS A 103 5.56 4.84 13.06
C HIS A 103 6.87 4.05 13.17
N TYR A 104 7.42 3.59 12.03
CA TYR A 104 8.72 2.95 12.01
C TYR A 104 9.82 3.86 12.59
N TYR A 105 9.81 5.16 12.31
CA TYR A 105 10.79 6.13 12.80
C TYR A 105 10.68 6.34 14.30
N LEU A 106 9.49 6.50 14.83
CA LEU A 106 9.21 6.83 16.23
C LEU A 106 9.27 5.60 17.13
N ILE A 107 8.75 4.45 16.70
CA ILE A 107 8.69 3.20 17.45
C ILE A 107 9.95 2.36 17.15
N ASN A 108 11.09 2.82 17.63
CA ASN A 108 12.38 2.20 17.34
C ASN A 108 12.92 1.31 18.48
N SER A 109 12.13 1.02 19.51
CA SER A 109 12.45 0.13 20.61
C SER A 109 11.18 -0.47 21.21
N GLU A 110 11.32 -1.60 21.91
CA GLU A 110 10.19 -2.27 22.56
C GLU A 110 9.53 -1.39 23.65
N SER A 111 10.33 -0.61 24.40
CA SER A 111 9.79 0.33 25.39
C SER A 111 8.91 1.42 24.74
N LYS A 112 9.28 1.91 23.56
CA LYS A 112 8.45 2.87 22.79
C LYS A 112 7.21 2.22 22.20
N ASN A 113 7.30 0.98 21.73
CA ASN A 113 6.14 0.23 21.29
C ASN A 113 5.16 -0.01 22.44
N THR A 114 5.66 -0.43 23.61
CA THR A 114 4.83 -0.59 24.82
C THR A 114 4.17 0.72 25.24
N LEU A 115 4.90 1.85 25.16
CA LEU A 115 4.34 3.16 25.45
C LEU A 115 3.24 3.54 24.45
N TYR A 116 3.47 3.31 23.16
CA TYR A 116 2.47 3.54 22.11
C TYR A 116 1.18 2.76 22.41
N GLN A 117 1.27 1.45 22.70
CA GLN A 117 0.10 0.64 23.02
C GLN A 117 -0.66 1.14 24.25
N LYS A 118 0.04 1.51 25.33
CA LYS A 118 -0.58 2.09 26.52
C LYS A 118 -1.29 3.42 26.25
N GLN A 119 -0.71 4.24 25.38
CA GLN A 119 -1.32 5.50 24.97
C GLN A 119 -2.55 5.26 24.08
N LEU A 120 -2.50 4.26 23.19
CA LEU A 120 -3.63 3.86 22.36
C LEU A 120 -4.82 3.40 23.21
N ASP A 121 -4.57 2.60 24.24
CA ASP A 121 -5.59 2.16 25.21
C ASP A 121 -6.18 3.34 26.00
N HIS A 122 -5.38 4.36 26.28
CA HIS A 122 -5.82 5.51 27.09
C HIS A 122 -6.55 6.59 26.27
N TYR A 123 -6.03 6.95 25.09
CA TYR A 123 -6.54 8.07 24.29
C TYR A 123 -7.46 7.63 23.17
N GLY A 124 -7.44 6.36 22.75
CA GLY A 124 -8.00 5.89 21.51
C GLY A 124 -7.21 6.38 20.29
N TYR A 125 -7.54 5.86 19.11
CA TYR A 125 -6.79 6.13 17.88
C TYR A 125 -6.79 7.63 17.51
N ASP A 126 -7.96 8.24 17.46
CA ASP A 126 -8.14 9.61 16.96
C ASP A 126 -7.45 10.69 17.84
N SER A 127 -7.28 10.40 19.13
CA SER A 127 -6.66 11.32 20.09
C SER A 127 -5.25 10.91 20.48
N HIS A 128 -4.70 9.86 19.85
CA HIS A 128 -3.37 9.37 20.15
C HIS A 128 -2.30 10.36 19.65
N PRO A 129 -1.38 10.85 20.52
CA PRO A 129 -0.40 11.88 20.14
C PRO A 129 0.49 11.50 18.95
N GLN A 130 0.90 10.23 18.85
CA GLN A 130 1.71 9.78 17.73
C GLN A 130 0.88 9.66 16.43
N GLU A 131 -0.39 9.25 16.51
CA GLU A 131 -1.26 9.20 15.34
C GLU A 131 -1.49 10.60 14.75
N ILE A 132 -1.73 11.59 15.63
CA ILE A 132 -1.84 12.99 15.21
C ILE A 132 -0.57 13.46 14.50
N LEU A 133 0.60 13.13 15.07
CA LEU A 133 1.90 13.48 14.47
C LEU A 133 2.12 12.75 13.15
N CYS A 134 1.90 11.43 13.09
CA CYS A 134 2.07 10.63 11.88
C CYS A 134 1.13 11.09 10.76
N ASN A 135 -0.12 11.45 11.08
CA ASN A 135 -1.08 12.02 10.13
C ASN A 135 -0.60 13.36 9.56
N ALA A 136 -0.12 14.27 10.42
CA ALA A 136 0.40 15.57 9.98
C ALA A 136 1.66 15.42 9.10
N MET A 137 2.55 14.50 9.46
CA MET A 137 3.75 14.21 8.69
C MET A 137 3.44 13.52 7.37
N GLY A 138 2.52 12.55 7.35
CA GLY A 138 2.05 11.89 6.14
C GLY A 138 1.49 12.89 5.13
N GLU A 139 0.62 13.79 5.56
CA GLU A 139 0.05 14.83 4.72
C GLU A 139 1.12 15.81 4.20
N THR A 140 2.05 16.21 5.05
CA THR A 140 3.13 17.15 4.69
C THR A 140 4.07 16.53 3.66
N LEU A 141 4.50 15.30 3.90
CA LEU A 141 5.40 14.59 3.00
C LEU A 141 4.75 14.25 1.67
N ALA A 142 3.45 13.89 1.66
CA ALA A 142 2.74 13.67 0.41
C ALA A 142 2.75 14.91 -0.48
N LYS A 143 2.47 16.09 0.09
CA LYS A 143 2.54 17.37 -0.65
C LYS A 143 3.94 17.67 -1.17
N LEU A 144 4.98 17.42 -0.36
CA LEU A 144 6.37 17.67 -0.75
C LEU A 144 6.82 16.71 -1.86
N TYR A 145 6.54 15.42 -1.71
CA TYR A 145 6.91 14.40 -2.69
C TYR A 145 6.25 14.65 -4.05
N LEU A 146 4.92 14.88 -4.06
CA LEU A 146 4.17 15.10 -5.29
C LEU A 146 4.45 16.44 -5.97
N LYS A 147 4.98 17.41 -5.24
CA LYS A 147 5.45 18.68 -5.85
C LYS A 147 6.81 18.53 -6.52
N LYS A 148 7.63 17.59 -6.05
CA LYS A 148 8.97 17.34 -6.58
C LYS A 148 8.96 16.44 -7.81
N ASN A 149 8.01 15.50 -7.88
CA ASN A 149 7.86 14.49 -8.92
C ASN A 149 6.54 14.65 -9.67
#